data_356939b9a8aa10480259daee3b9173e8
#
_entry.id   356939b9a8aa10480259daee3b9173e8
#
_cell.length_a   1.000
_cell.length_b   1.000
_cell.length_c   1.000
_cell.angle_alpha   90.00
_cell.angle_beta   90.00
_cell.angle_gamma   90.00
#
_symmetry.space_group_name_H-M   'P 1'
#
loop_
_entity.id
_entity.type
_entity.pdbx_description
1 polymer ?
#
loop_
_entity_poly.entity_id
_entity_poly.type
_entity_poly.pdbx_seq_one_letter_code
_entity_poly.pdbx_strand_id
1 'polypeptide(L)'
;MFEHAAEYGIVYHDKPPYEVMSTKWLSFDDVIKIKRVEDMLEVYYNSGQFEITMKLMECIFDSAFEFFQKLGDFYEANGYFGMSHSRIRRCEILLEFLALYLHGCDNDDMTSVGLTENAIDRDNTDFDENAIDRDNTDSDENAQIYSMIQESLIFDLYYRENCKSRPVWATDNRQIQAHDTCNTVRMEAV
;
A
#
# COMPACT_ATOMS: atom_id res chain seq x y z
N MET A 1 3.22 -22.27 28.27
CA MET A 1 2.48 -21.05 27.90
C MET A 1 1.20 -20.88 28.72
N PHE A 2 0.35 -21.89 28.81
CA PHE A 2 -0.89 -21.84 29.61
C PHE A 2 -0.67 -21.64 31.12
N GLU A 3 0.45 -22.11 31.66
CA GLU A 3 0.78 -21.99 33.08
C GLU A 3 0.92 -20.56 33.59
N HIS A 4 1.31 -19.63 32.70
CA HIS A 4 1.48 -18.21 33.04
C HIS A 4 0.39 -17.31 32.43
N ALA A 5 -0.66 -17.88 31.84
CA ALA A 5 -1.71 -17.12 31.21
C ALA A 5 -2.40 -16.14 32.17
N ALA A 6 -2.66 -16.60 33.43
CA ALA A 6 -3.25 -15.76 34.46
C ALA A 6 -2.32 -14.62 34.92
N GLU A 7 -1.01 -14.84 34.98
CA GLU A 7 -0.01 -13.85 35.38
C GLU A 7 0.11 -12.73 34.35
N TYR A 8 0.06 -13.07 33.06
CA TYR A 8 0.17 -12.13 31.95
C TYR A 8 -1.17 -11.67 31.39
N GLY A 9 -2.30 -12.09 31.97
CA GLY A 9 -3.64 -11.74 31.53
C GLY A 9 -3.91 -12.18 30.09
N ILE A 10 -3.36 -13.32 29.67
CA ILE A 10 -3.50 -13.81 28.30
C ILE A 10 -4.87 -14.45 28.14
N VAL A 11 -5.65 -13.94 27.20
CA VAL A 11 -6.92 -14.51 26.77
C VAL A 11 -6.70 -15.18 25.41
N TYR A 12 -7.09 -16.46 25.33
CA TYR A 12 -7.02 -17.25 24.10
C TYR A 12 -8.40 -17.43 23.48
N HIS A 13 -8.44 -17.60 22.18
CA HIS A 13 -9.63 -18.10 21.50
C HIS A 13 -9.91 -19.54 21.97
N ASP A 14 -11.18 -19.88 22.22
CA ASP A 14 -11.61 -21.17 22.75
C ASP A 14 -11.56 -22.32 21.75
N LYS A 15 -11.35 -22.02 20.47
CA LYS A 15 -11.28 -22.98 19.36
C LYS A 15 -9.94 -22.90 18.64
N PRO A 16 -9.50 -24.01 17.99
CA PRO A 16 -8.32 -23.97 17.14
C PRO A 16 -8.41 -22.84 16.09
N PRO A 17 -7.33 -22.13 15.84
CA PRO A 17 -5.94 -22.37 16.24
C PRO A 17 -5.52 -21.84 17.63
N TYR A 18 -6.43 -21.53 18.53
CA TYR A 18 -6.16 -21.06 19.91
C TYR A 18 -5.30 -19.79 19.96
N GLU A 19 -5.59 -18.87 19.09
CA GLU A 19 -4.84 -17.61 19.00
C GLU A 19 -5.02 -16.75 20.24
N VAL A 20 -3.99 -15.95 20.53
CA VAL A 20 -4.06 -14.94 21.60
C VAL A 20 -4.98 -13.81 21.14
N MET A 21 -5.99 -13.52 21.94
CA MET A 21 -6.95 -12.44 21.69
C MET A 21 -6.56 -11.14 22.39
N SER A 22 -5.99 -11.24 23.58
CA SER A 22 -5.51 -10.08 24.35
C SER A 22 -4.51 -10.49 25.41
N THR A 23 -3.78 -9.52 25.94
CA THR A 23 -2.89 -9.66 27.08
C THR A 23 -3.07 -8.45 28.01
N LYS A 24 -2.42 -8.44 29.16
CA LYS A 24 -2.45 -7.27 30.05
C LYS A 24 -1.81 -6.00 29.43
N TRP A 25 -1.03 -6.13 28.34
CA TRP A 25 -0.36 -5.04 27.65
C TRP A 25 -0.95 -4.69 26.29
N LEU A 26 -1.64 -5.64 25.67
CA LEU A 26 -2.24 -5.51 24.34
C LEU A 26 -3.74 -5.76 24.44
N SER A 27 -4.53 -4.80 24.05
CA SER A 27 -5.97 -4.95 23.90
C SER A 27 -6.31 -5.88 22.71
N PHE A 28 -7.56 -6.28 22.62
CA PHE A 28 -8.05 -7.05 21.47
C PHE A 28 -7.87 -6.26 20.17
N ASP A 29 -8.17 -4.97 20.18
CA ASP A 29 -8.03 -4.10 19.02
C ASP A 29 -6.57 -3.95 18.57
N ASP A 30 -5.62 -3.88 19.53
CA ASP A 30 -4.19 -3.88 19.19
C ASP A 30 -3.75 -5.17 18.52
N VAL A 31 -4.24 -6.32 19.00
CA VAL A 31 -3.95 -7.61 18.37
C VAL A 31 -4.51 -7.68 16.96
N ILE A 32 -5.72 -7.17 16.71
CA ILE A 32 -6.29 -7.09 15.36
C ILE A 32 -5.46 -6.19 14.46
N LYS A 33 -5.01 -5.02 14.93
CA LYS A 33 -4.13 -4.14 14.14
C LYS A 33 -2.81 -4.82 13.78
N ILE A 34 -2.18 -5.51 14.73
CA ILE A 34 -0.94 -6.26 14.49
C ILE A 34 -1.16 -7.35 13.42
N LYS A 35 -2.27 -8.07 13.47
CA LYS A 35 -2.61 -9.08 12.46
C LYS A 35 -2.79 -8.48 11.06
N ARG A 36 -3.44 -7.32 10.95
CA ARG A 36 -3.55 -6.61 9.67
C ARG A 36 -2.17 -6.21 9.12
N VAL A 37 -1.29 -5.72 9.98
CA VAL A 37 0.10 -5.41 9.59
C VAL A 37 0.82 -6.67 9.13
N GLU A 38 0.67 -7.80 9.84
CA GLU A 38 1.24 -9.10 9.45
C GLU A 38 0.74 -9.54 8.07
N ASP A 39 -0.56 -9.47 7.80
CA ASP A 39 -1.14 -9.82 6.51
C ASP A 39 -0.55 -8.96 5.37
N MET A 40 -0.41 -7.65 5.58
CA MET A 40 0.18 -6.74 4.58
C MET A 40 1.67 -7.04 4.36
N LEU A 41 2.39 -7.33 5.42
CA LEU A 41 3.80 -7.68 5.36
C LEU A 41 4.01 -8.99 4.59
N GLU A 42 3.17 -10.01 4.79
CA GLU A 42 3.21 -11.26 4.02
C GLU A 42 2.94 -11.02 2.53
N VAL A 43 1.95 -10.19 2.21
CA VAL A 43 1.55 -9.92 0.82
C VAL A 43 2.60 -9.11 0.07
N TYR A 44 3.14 -8.05 0.67
CA TYR A 44 3.95 -7.06 -0.03
C TYR A 44 5.46 -7.23 0.21
N TYR A 45 5.88 -7.62 1.40
CA TYR A 45 7.29 -7.76 1.74
C TYR A 45 7.77 -9.21 1.62
N ASN A 46 7.20 -10.15 2.40
CA ASN A 46 7.69 -11.53 2.47
C ASN A 46 7.49 -12.30 1.15
N SER A 47 6.48 -11.94 0.36
CA SER A 47 6.27 -12.52 -0.97
C SER A 47 7.45 -12.28 -1.91
N GLY A 48 8.28 -11.27 -1.65
CA GLY A 48 9.36 -10.81 -2.50
C GLY A 48 8.93 -10.35 -3.89
N GLN A 49 7.64 -10.06 -4.10
CA GLN A 49 7.10 -9.64 -5.40
C GLN A 49 7.26 -8.14 -5.65
N PHE A 50 7.60 -7.36 -4.63
CA PHE A 50 7.63 -5.90 -4.63
C PHE A 50 8.95 -5.35 -4.07
N GLU A 51 10.08 -5.98 -4.38
CA GLU A 51 11.39 -5.68 -3.77
C GLU A 51 11.84 -4.22 -4.00
N ILE A 52 11.68 -3.71 -5.22
CA ILE A 52 12.09 -2.35 -5.56
C ILE A 52 11.10 -1.35 -4.98
N THR A 53 9.80 -1.64 -5.11
CA THR A 53 8.74 -0.79 -4.58
C THR A 53 8.84 -0.67 -3.05
N MET A 54 9.10 -1.77 -2.33
CA MET A 54 9.23 -1.72 -0.87
C MET A 54 10.43 -0.87 -0.41
N LYS A 55 11.55 -0.91 -1.13
CA LYS A 55 12.69 -0.01 -0.84
C LYS A 55 12.34 1.47 -1.05
N LEU A 56 11.49 1.77 -2.02
CA LEU A 56 11.01 3.14 -2.21
C LEU A 56 10.07 3.57 -1.07
N MET A 57 9.24 2.66 -0.56
CA MET A 57 8.37 2.94 0.60
C MET A 57 9.16 3.30 1.85
N GLU A 58 10.35 2.71 2.07
CA GLU A 58 11.25 3.08 3.17
C GLU A 58 11.72 4.54 3.12
N CYS A 59 11.70 5.17 1.93
CA CYS A 59 12.05 6.58 1.77
C CYS A 59 10.86 7.54 1.95
N ILE A 60 9.64 7.03 1.82
CA ILE A 60 8.41 7.84 1.84
C ILE A 60 7.78 7.86 3.24
N PHE A 61 7.85 6.74 3.96
CA PHE A 61 7.25 6.58 5.28
C PHE A 61 8.31 6.59 6.38
N ASP A 62 7.99 7.21 7.51
CA ASP A 62 8.89 7.31 8.67
C ASP A 62 9.18 5.93 9.29
N SER A 63 8.25 4.99 9.18
CA SER A 63 8.46 3.62 9.62
C SER A 63 7.73 2.59 8.75
N ALA A 64 8.32 1.41 8.62
CA ALA A 64 7.69 0.28 7.95
C ALA A 64 6.37 -0.14 8.63
N PHE A 65 6.32 -0.06 9.96
CA PHE A 65 5.09 -0.38 10.71
C PHE A 65 3.95 0.59 10.36
N GLU A 66 4.23 1.88 10.30
CA GLU A 66 3.25 2.90 9.91
C GLU A 66 2.72 2.65 8.49
N PHE A 67 3.61 2.39 7.54
CA PHE A 67 3.21 2.07 6.17
C PHE A 67 2.26 0.86 6.11
N PHE A 68 2.65 -0.27 6.70
CA PHE A 68 1.82 -1.48 6.67
C PHE A 68 0.53 -1.34 7.49
N GLN A 69 0.53 -0.53 8.56
CA GLN A 69 -0.67 -0.24 9.31
C GLN A 69 -1.67 0.57 8.47
N LYS A 70 -1.23 1.67 7.86
CA LYS A 70 -2.09 2.51 6.99
C LYS A 70 -2.61 1.72 5.78
N LEU A 71 -1.76 0.90 5.17
CA LEU A 71 -2.16 0.02 4.08
C LEU A 71 -3.18 -1.04 4.54
N GLY A 72 -3.02 -1.60 5.73
CA GLY A 72 -3.97 -2.54 6.34
C GLY A 72 -5.32 -1.88 6.64
N ASP A 73 -5.31 -0.66 7.16
CA ASP A 73 -6.54 0.12 7.40
C ASP A 73 -7.25 0.44 6.07
N PHE A 74 -6.50 0.76 5.02
CA PHE A 74 -7.04 0.94 3.66
C PHE A 74 -7.66 -0.35 3.11
N TYR A 75 -7.02 -1.50 3.31
CA TYR A 75 -7.57 -2.80 2.93
C TYR A 75 -8.88 -3.12 3.63
N GLU A 76 -8.97 -2.82 4.93
CA GLU A 76 -10.20 -3.02 5.72
C GLU A 76 -11.32 -2.10 5.26
N ALA A 77 -11.04 -0.81 5.09
CA ALA A 77 -12.02 0.18 4.65
C ALA A 77 -12.64 -0.17 3.29
N ASN A 78 -11.86 -0.77 2.39
CA ASN A 78 -12.31 -1.16 1.05
C ASN A 78 -12.78 -2.63 0.96
N GLY A 79 -12.80 -3.37 2.06
CA GLY A 79 -13.24 -4.76 2.10
C GLY A 79 -12.36 -5.72 1.29
N TYR A 80 -11.07 -5.43 1.16
CA TYR A 80 -10.13 -6.26 0.37
C TYR A 80 -9.64 -7.49 1.12
N PHE A 81 -9.80 -7.56 2.44
CA PHE A 81 -9.48 -8.75 3.21
C PHE A 81 -10.43 -9.92 2.89
N GLY A 82 -9.93 -11.14 3.01
CA GLY A 82 -10.70 -12.36 2.72
C GLY A 82 -10.91 -12.67 1.24
N MET A 83 -10.38 -11.84 0.32
CA MET A 83 -10.40 -12.07 -1.11
C MET A 83 -9.00 -12.36 -1.65
N SER A 84 -8.93 -13.25 -2.64
CA SER A 84 -7.67 -13.50 -3.36
C SER A 84 -7.48 -12.45 -4.45
N HIS A 85 -6.41 -11.67 -4.36
CA HIS A 85 -6.05 -10.66 -5.35
C HIS A 85 -4.93 -11.18 -6.27
N SER A 86 -5.08 -10.96 -7.58
CA SER A 86 -3.98 -11.17 -8.52
C SER A 86 -2.83 -10.19 -8.23
N ARG A 87 -1.63 -10.51 -8.72
CA ARG A 87 -0.47 -9.62 -8.56
C ARG A 87 -0.71 -8.24 -9.16
N ILE A 88 -1.32 -8.17 -10.35
CA ILE A 88 -1.69 -6.90 -10.98
C ILE A 88 -2.65 -6.12 -10.10
N ARG A 89 -3.69 -6.78 -9.55
CA ARG A 89 -4.64 -6.10 -8.65
C ARG A 89 -3.98 -5.59 -7.38
N ARG A 90 -3.00 -6.30 -6.83
CA ARG A 90 -2.21 -5.81 -5.68
C ARG A 90 -1.40 -4.56 -6.02
N CYS A 91 -0.82 -4.47 -7.24
CA CYS A 91 -0.19 -3.24 -7.72
C CYS A 91 -1.19 -2.09 -7.81
N GLU A 92 -2.38 -2.34 -8.34
CA GLU A 92 -3.45 -1.33 -8.46
C GLU A 92 -3.90 -0.83 -7.08
N ILE A 93 -4.15 -1.74 -6.14
CA ILE A 93 -4.53 -1.39 -4.75
C ILE A 93 -3.45 -0.53 -4.10
N LEU A 94 -2.17 -0.87 -4.28
CA LEU A 94 -1.07 -0.08 -3.74
C LEU A 94 -1.02 1.32 -4.37
N LEU A 95 -1.25 1.43 -5.68
CA LEU A 95 -1.33 2.73 -6.37
C LEU A 95 -2.54 3.56 -5.90
N GLU A 96 -3.71 2.95 -5.72
CA GLU A 96 -4.90 3.59 -5.17
C GLU A 96 -4.63 4.16 -3.76
N PHE A 97 -4.03 3.35 -2.89
CA PHE A 97 -3.63 3.77 -1.54
C PHE A 97 -2.66 4.94 -1.55
N LEU A 98 -1.59 4.85 -2.36
CA LEU A 98 -0.55 5.89 -2.42
C LEU A 98 -1.05 7.19 -3.07
N ALA A 99 -1.96 7.10 -4.04
CA ALA A 99 -2.61 8.28 -4.59
C ALA A 99 -3.37 9.07 -3.52
N LEU A 100 -4.15 8.38 -2.68
CA LEU A 100 -4.86 9.02 -1.57
C LEU A 100 -3.91 9.57 -0.51
N TYR A 101 -2.86 8.82 -0.16
CA TYR A 101 -1.87 9.25 0.83
C TYR A 101 -1.12 10.52 0.40
N LEU A 102 -0.66 10.58 -0.86
CA LEU A 102 0.09 11.72 -1.40
C LEU A 102 -0.80 12.96 -1.63
N HIS A 103 -2.10 12.79 -1.86
CA HIS A 103 -3.03 13.92 -1.99
C HIS A 103 -3.54 14.46 -0.66
N GLY A 104 -3.00 13.99 0.48
CA GLY A 104 -3.30 14.54 1.80
C GLY A 104 -4.71 14.24 2.30
N CYS A 105 -5.34 13.15 1.83
CA CYS A 105 -6.57 12.65 2.44
C CYS A 105 -6.22 12.03 3.79
N ASP A 106 -6.30 12.83 4.85
CA ASP A 106 -6.09 12.37 6.21
C ASP A 106 -7.05 11.22 6.55
N ASN A 107 -6.59 10.30 7.39
CA ASN A 107 -7.24 9.01 7.70
C ASN A 107 -8.69 9.10 8.21
N ASP A 108 -9.18 10.27 8.56
CA ASP A 108 -10.57 10.49 9.00
C ASP A 108 -11.58 10.46 7.83
N ASP A 109 -11.11 10.64 6.58
CA ASP A 109 -11.96 10.66 5.37
C ASP A 109 -11.89 9.34 4.54
N MET A 110 -11.03 8.39 4.95
CA MET A 110 -10.83 7.12 4.22
C MET A 110 -12.03 6.15 4.26
N THR A 111 -13.05 6.45 5.05
CA THR A 111 -14.22 5.57 5.22
C THR A 111 -15.34 5.80 4.20
N SER A 112 -15.22 6.74 3.26
CA SER A 112 -16.33 7.12 2.39
C SER A 112 -16.00 7.32 0.91
N VAL A 113 -14.89 6.82 0.38
CA VAL A 113 -14.67 6.85 -1.09
C VAL A 113 -15.23 5.58 -1.72
N GLY A 114 -16.54 5.44 -1.68
CA GLY A 114 -17.27 4.61 -2.64
C GLY A 114 -17.20 5.31 -4.00
N LEU A 115 -16.68 4.62 -5.02
CA LEU A 115 -16.70 5.05 -6.41
C LEU A 115 -18.16 5.33 -6.84
N THR A 116 -18.58 6.58 -6.76
CA THR A 116 -19.72 7.08 -7.50
C THR A 116 -19.21 8.05 -8.55
N GLU A 117 -19.25 7.60 -9.79
CA GLU A 117 -19.21 8.47 -10.96
C GLU A 117 -20.33 9.51 -10.85
N ASN A 118 -19.99 10.75 -11.23
CA ASN A 118 -20.87 11.90 -11.42
C ASN A 118 -21.35 12.67 -10.18
N ALA A 119 -20.68 13.79 -9.93
CA ALA A 119 -21.38 15.06 -9.77
C ALA A 119 -20.41 16.23 -9.97
N ILE A 120 -20.45 16.82 -11.15
CA ILE A 120 -20.03 18.19 -11.37
C ILE A 120 -21.15 19.06 -10.76
N ASP A 121 -20.85 19.78 -9.70
CA ASP A 121 -21.63 20.98 -9.40
C ASP A 121 -20.68 22.11 -8.98
N ARG A 122 -20.73 23.15 -9.81
CA ARG A 122 -20.09 24.45 -9.60
C ARG A 122 -21.05 25.26 -8.74
N ASP A 123 -20.58 25.81 -7.64
CA ASP A 123 -20.81 27.25 -7.40
C ASP A 123 -19.99 27.80 -6.21
N ASN A 124 -19.27 28.83 -6.55
CA ASN A 124 -19.16 30.15 -5.92
C ASN A 124 -18.19 30.34 -4.72
N THR A 125 -17.04 30.93 -5.11
CA THR A 125 -16.50 32.24 -4.69
C THR A 125 -16.16 32.47 -3.22
N ASP A 126 -14.86 32.61 -2.95
CA ASP A 126 -14.24 33.89 -2.56
C ASP A 126 -12.72 33.74 -2.71
N PHE A 127 -12.18 34.48 -3.68
CA PHE A 127 -10.74 34.58 -3.95
C PHE A 127 -10.11 35.49 -2.89
N ASP A 128 -9.28 34.94 -2.02
CA ASP A 128 -8.32 35.70 -1.23
C ASP A 128 -6.97 35.69 -1.95
N GLU A 129 -6.60 36.80 -2.55
CA GLU A 129 -5.44 36.98 -3.45
C GLU A 129 -4.05 36.87 -2.76
N ASN A 130 -3.94 36.46 -1.49
CA ASN A 130 -2.69 36.39 -0.74
C ASN A 130 -2.24 34.98 -0.31
N ALA A 131 -2.84 33.89 -0.85
CA ALA A 131 -2.46 32.52 -0.58
C ALA A 131 -1.70 31.85 -1.74
N ILE A 132 -0.95 32.62 -2.52
CA ILE A 132 -0.18 32.08 -3.65
C ILE A 132 1.29 32.00 -3.22
N ASP A 133 1.78 30.77 -2.90
CA ASP A 133 3.13 30.27 -3.22
C ASP A 133 3.58 29.01 -2.44
N ARG A 134 2.72 28.36 -1.64
CA ARG A 134 3.13 27.10 -0.95
C ARG A 134 2.51 25.82 -1.52
N ASP A 135 1.44 25.91 -2.27
CA ASP A 135 0.63 24.76 -2.71
C ASP A 135 1.14 24.11 -4.05
N ASN A 136 1.98 24.80 -4.82
CA ASN A 136 2.38 24.31 -6.15
C ASN A 136 3.63 23.42 -6.13
N THR A 137 4.53 23.58 -5.15
CA THR A 137 5.75 22.76 -5.04
C THR A 137 5.45 21.37 -4.51
N ASP A 138 4.55 21.24 -3.54
CA ASP A 138 4.18 19.94 -2.95
C ASP A 138 3.41 19.06 -3.96
N SER A 139 2.59 19.67 -4.82
CA SER A 139 1.86 18.97 -5.87
C SER A 139 2.77 18.36 -6.93
N ASP A 140 3.80 19.09 -7.37
CA ASP A 140 4.75 18.60 -8.37
C ASP A 140 5.66 17.51 -7.79
N GLU A 141 6.06 17.62 -6.53
CA GLU A 141 6.85 16.61 -5.83
C GLU A 141 6.05 15.31 -5.63
N ASN A 142 4.81 15.39 -5.20
CA ASN A 142 3.92 14.25 -5.05
C ASN A 142 3.65 13.55 -6.37
N ALA A 143 3.50 14.30 -7.47
CA ALA A 143 3.35 13.73 -8.81
C ALA A 143 4.62 12.97 -9.26
N GLN A 144 5.81 13.48 -8.94
CA GLN A 144 7.07 12.80 -9.23
C GLN A 144 7.21 11.52 -8.41
N ILE A 145 6.93 11.56 -7.10
CA ILE A 145 6.93 10.39 -6.22
C ILE A 145 5.97 9.33 -6.76
N TYR A 146 4.75 9.71 -7.13
CA TYR A 146 3.77 8.78 -7.69
C TYR A 146 4.26 8.12 -8.99
N SER A 147 4.90 8.90 -9.88
CA SER A 147 5.50 8.37 -11.11
C SER A 147 6.62 7.37 -10.80
N MET A 148 7.50 7.66 -9.84
CA MET A 148 8.55 6.74 -9.41
C MET A 148 7.99 5.43 -8.85
N ILE A 149 6.89 5.49 -8.11
CA ILE A 149 6.18 4.31 -7.59
C ILE A 149 5.62 3.46 -8.73
N GLN A 150 4.98 4.08 -9.71
CA GLN A 150 4.49 3.37 -10.89
C GLN A 150 5.63 2.66 -11.63
N GLU A 151 6.76 3.33 -11.84
CA GLU A 151 7.95 2.74 -12.46
C GLU A 151 8.50 1.57 -11.67
N SER A 152 8.60 1.69 -10.35
CA SER A 152 9.08 0.60 -9.49
C SER A 152 8.16 -0.62 -9.53
N LEU A 153 6.84 -0.43 -9.53
CA LEU A 153 5.85 -1.50 -9.66
C LEU A 153 5.91 -2.19 -11.01
N ILE A 154 6.10 -1.43 -12.10
CA ILE A 154 6.30 -1.99 -13.44
C ILE A 154 7.56 -2.84 -13.44
N PHE A 155 8.66 -2.33 -12.88
CA PHE A 155 9.91 -3.08 -12.80
C PHE A 155 9.73 -4.38 -12.01
N ASP A 156 9.15 -4.34 -10.81
CA ASP A 156 8.90 -5.52 -9.99
C ASP A 156 7.98 -6.53 -10.72
N LEU A 157 6.98 -6.04 -11.46
CA LEU A 157 6.04 -6.88 -12.20
C LEU A 157 6.72 -7.65 -13.33
N TYR A 158 7.58 -6.99 -14.11
CA TYR A 158 8.23 -7.59 -15.28
C TYR A 158 9.54 -8.30 -14.97
N TYR A 159 10.22 -7.97 -13.87
CA TYR A 159 11.50 -8.58 -13.50
C TYR A 159 11.41 -10.09 -13.25
N ARG A 160 10.30 -10.55 -12.69
CA ARG A 160 10.12 -11.97 -12.31
C ARG A 160 9.27 -12.79 -13.26
N GLU A 161 8.40 -12.16 -14.03
CA GLU A 161 7.44 -12.87 -14.87
C GLU A 161 7.28 -12.19 -16.24
N ASN A 162 7.21 -13.01 -17.31
CA ASN A 162 6.74 -12.54 -18.61
C ASN A 162 5.24 -12.26 -18.51
N CYS A 163 4.87 -11.08 -18.03
CA CYS A 163 3.49 -10.63 -18.01
C CYS A 163 2.97 -10.54 -19.45
N LYS A 164 2.06 -11.46 -19.82
CA LYS A 164 1.48 -11.51 -21.18
C LYS A 164 0.52 -10.35 -21.46
N SER A 165 -0.02 -9.75 -20.42
CA SER A 165 -0.94 -8.61 -20.51
C SER A 165 -0.37 -7.41 -19.77
N ARG A 166 -0.28 -6.28 -20.46
CA ARG A 166 0.15 -5.01 -19.88
C ARG A 166 -0.98 -4.41 -19.07
N PRO A 167 -0.76 -4.02 -17.80
CA PRO A 167 -1.75 -3.27 -17.04
C PRO A 167 -2.04 -1.90 -17.68
N VAL A 168 -3.28 -1.42 -17.58
CA VAL A 168 -3.71 -0.14 -18.18
C VAL A 168 -2.91 1.05 -17.64
N TRP A 169 -2.51 1.00 -16.38
CA TRP A 169 -1.72 2.03 -15.70
C TRP A 169 -0.23 2.05 -16.11
N ALA A 170 0.27 1.00 -16.76
CA ALA A 170 1.66 0.91 -17.23
C ALA A 170 1.78 1.49 -18.65
N THR A 171 1.77 2.82 -18.78
CA THR A 171 1.64 3.49 -20.10
C THR A 171 2.96 3.82 -20.79
N ASP A 172 4.11 3.86 -20.13
CA ASP A 172 5.37 4.32 -20.72
C ASP A 172 6.20 3.20 -21.36
N ASN A 173 6.54 3.38 -22.66
CA ASN A 173 7.35 2.43 -23.43
C ASN A 173 8.83 2.40 -23.04
N ARG A 174 9.35 3.40 -22.33
CA ARG A 174 10.77 3.49 -21.96
C ARG A 174 11.19 2.39 -20.98
N GLN A 175 10.26 1.91 -20.19
CA GLN A 175 10.50 0.92 -19.14
C GLN A 175 10.61 -0.52 -19.70
N ILE A 176 9.96 -0.80 -20.83
CA ILE A 176 10.09 -2.09 -21.52
C ILE A 176 11.50 -2.29 -22.06
N GLN A 177 12.13 -1.20 -22.55
CA GLN A 177 13.50 -1.26 -23.05
C GLN A 177 14.51 -1.51 -21.93
N ALA A 178 14.28 -0.97 -20.72
CA ALA A 178 15.12 -1.25 -19.56
C ALA A 178 15.01 -2.72 -19.10
N HIS A 179 13.82 -3.31 -19.20
CA HIS A 179 13.61 -4.73 -18.91
C HIS A 179 14.32 -5.65 -19.91
N ASP A 180 14.23 -5.35 -21.21
CA ASP A 180 14.92 -6.11 -22.25
C ASP A 180 16.43 -6.03 -22.09
N THR A 181 16.95 -4.87 -21.71
CA THR A 181 18.39 -4.68 -21.42
C THR A 181 18.81 -5.47 -20.19
N CYS A 182 18.00 -5.50 -19.14
CA CYS A 182 18.29 -6.24 -17.90
C CYS A 182 18.26 -7.77 -18.14
N ASN A 183 17.34 -8.28 -18.96
CA ASN A 183 17.29 -9.69 -19.35
C ASN A 183 18.47 -10.07 -20.25
N THR A 184 18.91 -9.19 -21.14
CA THR A 184 20.09 -9.41 -21.99
C THR A 184 21.35 -9.53 -21.16
N VAL A 185 21.56 -8.63 -20.19
CA VAL A 185 22.73 -8.68 -19.26
C VAL A 185 22.71 -9.95 -18.39
N ARG A 186 21.52 -10.44 -18.02
CA ARG A 186 21.41 -11.69 -17.23
C ARG A 186 21.71 -12.94 -18.06
N MET A 187 21.42 -12.93 -19.37
CA MET A 187 21.75 -14.04 -20.28
C MET A 187 23.24 -14.09 -20.64
N GLU A 188 23.94 -12.96 -20.62
CA GLU A 188 25.39 -12.91 -20.88
C GLU A 188 26.25 -13.26 -19.65
N ALA A 189 25.65 -13.33 -18.45
CA ALA A 189 26.33 -13.67 -17.19
C ALA A 189 26.23 -15.16 -16.78
N VAL A 190 25.68 -16.04 -17.64
CA VAL A 190 25.60 -17.51 -17.47
C VAL A 190 26.48 -18.19 -18.50
#